data_127192959f76fd085b989422e1b1b949
#
_entry.id   127192959f76fd085b989422e1b1b949
#
_cell.length_a   1.000
_cell.length_b   1.000
_cell.length_c   1.000
_cell.angle_alpha   90.00
_cell.angle_beta   90.00
_cell.angle_gamma   90.00
#
_symmetry.space_group_name_H-M   'P 1'
#
loop_
_entity.id
_entity.type
_entity.pdbx_description
1 polymer ?
#
loop_
_entity_poly.entity_id
_entity_poly.type
_entity_poly.pdbx_seq_one_letter_code
_entity_poly.pdbx_strand_id
1 'polypeptide(L)'
;DNFNVNPTSIQQIHHFLQHLQQPWKGPIHLNIGLNEPLYGFTKMQHFDFPKVFNATHSAALPDFSVLKDKKIMVLVGQMDPNPALEIQLSLFAKFSNVVVLVENTSNLQNERFNACIDRSLNSIDNSDAAYQPEVLISLGGAIVSKRIKAYLRQTPLHLHWRLASDFPDMNTFGVLSACLPINPILFFKELLSAGLELNSLNFHGKWKAIDHIAKDRQAEFQTNTGQIYDYGVFAALQEVLSAPCILHLANSSVVRYAQLFDPIEGV
;
A
#
# COMPACT_ATOMS: atom_id res chain seq x y z
N ASP A 1 2.29 11.80 -43.89
CA ASP A 1 1.77 10.64 -43.18
C ASP A 1 0.62 11.07 -42.31
N ASN A 2 -0.58 10.59 -42.65
CA ASN A 2 -1.79 10.92 -41.92
C ASN A 2 -1.70 10.37 -40.48
N PHE A 3 -1.80 11.25 -39.53
CA PHE A 3 -2.04 10.88 -38.14
C PHE A 3 -3.43 10.23 -38.06
N ASN A 4 -3.47 8.92 -38.15
CA ASN A 4 -4.73 8.18 -38.00
C ASN A 4 -5.07 8.12 -36.52
N VAL A 5 -5.80 9.11 -36.03
CA VAL A 5 -6.48 9.00 -34.75
C VAL A 5 -7.55 7.94 -34.91
N ASN A 6 -7.27 6.74 -34.49
CA ASN A 6 -8.23 5.64 -34.57
C ASN A 6 -9.24 5.74 -33.37
N PRO A 7 -10.42 5.14 -33.48
CA PRO A 7 -11.43 5.15 -32.42
C PRO A 7 -10.90 4.65 -31.07
N THR A 8 -9.96 3.70 -31.08
CA THR A 8 -9.33 3.15 -29.86
C THR A 8 -8.48 4.20 -29.13
N SER A 9 -7.73 5.00 -29.90
CA SER A 9 -6.91 6.10 -29.30
C SER A 9 -7.81 7.17 -28.70
N ILE A 10 -8.94 7.49 -29.33
CA ILE A 10 -9.92 8.45 -28.80
C ILE A 10 -10.55 7.92 -27.51
N GLN A 11 -10.92 6.65 -27.47
CA GLN A 11 -11.46 6.01 -26.28
C GLN A 11 -10.46 6.01 -25.13
N GLN A 12 -9.19 5.72 -25.40
CA GLN A 12 -8.12 5.76 -24.39
C GLN A 12 -7.93 7.16 -23.82
N ILE A 13 -7.88 8.20 -24.70
CA ILE A 13 -7.80 9.60 -24.27
C ILE A 13 -9.02 9.98 -23.44
N HIS A 14 -10.21 9.59 -23.88
CA HIS A 14 -11.44 9.87 -23.16
C HIS A 14 -11.47 9.22 -21.78
N HIS A 15 -11.13 7.93 -21.70
CA HIS A 15 -11.00 7.23 -20.44
C HIS A 15 -9.99 7.91 -19.51
N PHE A 16 -8.84 8.32 -20.06
CA PHE A 16 -7.82 9.05 -19.32
C PHE A 16 -8.34 10.40 -18.78
N LEU A 17 -9.08 11.17 -19.59
CA LEU A 17 -9.67 12.44 -19.18
C LEU A 17 -10.77 12.28 -18.13
N GLN A 18 -11.43 11.12 -18.06
CA GLN A 18 -12.42 10.82 -17.03
C GLN A 18 -11.83 10.85 -15.61
N HIS A 19 -10.53 10.56 -15.46
CA HIS A 19 -9.84 10.65 -14.16
C HIS A 19 -9.86 12.07 -13.57
N LEU A 20 -10.02 13.12 -14.40
CA LEU A 20 -10.18 14.50 -13.91
C LEU A 20 -11.51 14.72 -13.18
N GLN A 21 -12.51 13.89 -13.45
CA GLN A 21 -13.86 14.02 -12.92
C GLN A 21 -14.14 13.06 -11.75
N GLN A 22 -13.17 12.20 -11.42
CA GLN A 22 -13.28 11.29 -10.28
C GLN A 22 -13.28 12.07 -8.95
N PRO A 23 -13.77 11.48 -7.85
CA PRO A 23 -13.76 12.14 -6.53
C PRO A 23 -12.39 12.68 -6.12
N TRP A 24 -11.33 12.05 -6.60
CA TRP A 24 -9.93 12.45 -6.40
C TRP A 24 -9.42 13.27 -7.58
N LYS A 25 -9.87 14.52 -7.65
CA LYS A 25 -9.37 15.46 -8.68
C LYS A 25 -7.88 15.68 -8.49
N GLY A 26 -7.09 15.23 -9.46
CA GLY A 26 -5.64 15.39 -9.45
C GLY A 26 -5.11 15.82 -10.82
N PRO A 27 -3.86 16.27 -10.90
CA PRO A 27 -3.22 16.56 -12.17
C PRO A 27 -3.08 15.27 -12.99
N ILE A 28 -3.34 15.36 -14.28
CA ILE A 28 -3.07 14.30 -15.24
C ILE A 28 -2.01 14.79 -16.22
N HIS A 29 -1.19 13.88 -16.73
CA HIS A 29 -0.18 14.17 -17.73
C HIS A 29 -0.41 13.28 -18.95
N LEU A 30 -0.74 13.90 -20.10
CA LEU A 30 -0.87 13.24 -21.38
C LEU A 30 0.35 13.54 -22.23
N ASN A 31 1.15 12.52 -22.53
CA ASN A 31 2.28 12.65 -23.42
C ASN A 31 1.90 12.16 -24.82
N ILE A 32 1.92 13.06 -25.80
CA ILE A 32 1.56 12.78 -27.18
C ILE A 32 2.82 12.86 -28.03
N GLY A 33 3.26 11.71 -28.55
CA GLY A 33 4.34 11.65 -29.53
C GLY A 33 3.86 12.13 -30.89
N LEU A 34 4.45 13.20 -31.39
CA LEU A 34 4.21 13.74 -32.73
C LEU A 34 5.46 13.56 -33.59
N ASN A 35 5.25 13.21 -34.84
CA ASN A 35 6.33 13.21 -35.86
C ASN A 35 6.52 14.65 -36.41
N GLU A 36 7.75 15.05 -36.68
CA GLU A 36 8.05 16.33 -37.31
C GLU A 36 7.84 16.29 -38.82
N PRO A 37 7.72 17.49 -39.42
CA PRO A 37 6.80 18.58 -39.10
C PRO A 37 5.53 18.46 -39.92
N LEU A 38 4.42 18.78 -39.35
CA LEU A 38 3.14 18.84 -40.07
C LEU A 38 3.07 20.17 -40.79
N TYR A 39 3.58 20.25 -42.06
CA TYR A 39 3.37 21.37 -42.94
C TYR A 39 2.14 21.13 -43.78
N GLY A 40 1.14 21.95 -43.62
CA GLY A 40 -0.10 21.89 -44.39
C GLY A 40 -1.35 22.08 -43.53
N PHE A 41 -2.45 22.33 -44.22
CA PHE A 41 -3.77 22.48 -43.59
C PHE A 41 -4.61 21.26 -43.95
N THR A 42 -5.23 20.68 -42.94
CA THR A 42 -6.28 19.63 -43.13
C THR A 42 -7.59 20.14 -42.56
N LYS A 43 -8.69 19.67 -43.12
CA LYS A 43 -10.01 19.93 -42.52
C LYS A 43 -10.10 19.18 -41.18
N MET A 44 -10.48 19.90 -40.14
CA MET A 44 -10.77 19.32 -38.85
C MET A 44 -11.94 18.35 -38.98
N GLN A 45 -11.71 17.09 -38.67
CA GLN A 45 -12.78 16.10 -38.60
C GLN A 45 -13.54 16.30 -37.28
N HIS A 46 -14.87 16.26 -37.36
CA HIS A 46 -15.70 16.29 -36.17
C HIS A 46 -15.70 14.88 -35.56
N PHE A 47 -15.31 14.79 -34.30
CA PHE A 47 -15.37 13.55 -33.56
C PHE A 47 -16.49 13.64 -32.51
N ASP A 48 -17.41 12.70 -32.56
CA ASP A 48 -18.36 12.51 -31.46
C ASP A 48 -17.67 11.78 -30.33
N PHE A 49 -17.46 12.48 -29.24
CA PHE A 49 -16.94 11.85 -28.02
C PHE A 49 -18.04 10.97 -27.41
N PRO A 50 -17.74 9.70 -27.10
CA PRO A 50 -18.70 8.85 -26.43
C PRO A 50 -19.12 9.47 -25.09
N LYS A 51 -20.40 9.41 -24.77
CA LYS A 51 -20.90 9.88 -23.48
C LYS A 51 -20.20 9.11 -22.36
N VAL A 52 -19.78 9.86 -21.34
CA VAL A 52 -19.17 9.29 -20.14
C VAL A 52 -20.15 8.34 -19.48
N PHE A 53 -19.86 7.05 -19.48
CA PHE A 53 -20.54 6.12 -18.60
C PHE A 53 -19.87 6.24 -17.23
N ASN A 54 -20.57 6.83 -16.29
CA ASN A 54 -20.23 6.65 -14.89
C ASN A 54 -20.47 5.18 -14.58
N ALA A 55 -19.39 4.40 -14.53
CA ALA A 55 -19.47 3.06 -14.00
C ALA A 55 -19.90 3.21 -12.54
N THR A 56 -21.14 2.88 -12.24
CA THR A 56 -21.61 2.66 -10.89
C THR A 56 -20.87 1.41 -10.41
N HIS A 57 -19.76 1.61 -9.71
CA HIS A 57 -19.08 0.52 -9.04
C HIS A 57 -20.00 0.06 -7.91
N SER A 58 -20.81 -0.96 -8.19
CA SER A 58 -21.50 -1.71 -7.15
C SER A 58 -20.42 -2.41 -6.33
N ALA A 59 -20.17 -1.91 -5.14
CA ALA A 59 -19.21 -2.46 -4.19
C ALA A 59 -19.80 -3.71 -3.55
N ALA A 60 -19.97 -4.77 -4.31
CA ALA A 60 -20.27 -6.08 -3.74
C ALA A 60 -19.06 -6.55 -2.94
N LEU A 61 -19.31 -7.04 -1.72
CA LEU A 61 -18.29 -7.69 -0.91
C LEU A 61 -17.80 -8.95 -1.64
N PRO A 62 -16.49 -9.21 -1.61
CA PRO A 62 -15.96 -10.46 -2.16
C PRO A 62 -16.37 -11.66 -1.29
N ASP A 63 -16.27 -12.86 -1.86
CA ASP A 63 -16.39 -14.08 -1.07
C ASP A 63 -15.17 -14.22 -0.15
N PHE A 64 -15.39 -14.05 1.16
CA PHE A 64 -14.33 -14.14 2.14
C PHE A 64 -13.89 -15.59 2.42
N SER A 65 -14.62 -16.61 1.97
CA SER A 65 -14.26 -18.02 2.19
C SER A 65 -12.91 -18.38 1.55
N VAL A 66 -12.50 -17.66 0.53
CA VAL A 66 -11.20 -17.84 -0.17
C VAL A 66 -9.99 -17.53 0.73
N LEU A 67 -10.19 -16.87 1.87
CA LEU A 67 -9.15 -16.54 2.85
C LEU A 67 -8.85 -17.70 3.80
N LYS A 68 -9.71 -18.72 3.84
CA LYS A 68 -9.53 -19.85 4.74
C LYS A 68 -8.21 -20.57 4.46
N ASP A 69 -7.49 -20.90 5.53
CA ASP A 69 -6.19 -21.60 5.48
C ASP A 69 -5.10 -20.88 4.64
N LYS A 70 -5.21 -19.57 4.49
CA LYS A 70 -4.26 -18.73 3.77
C LYS A 70 -3.43 -17.86 4.70
N LYS A 71 -2.18 -17.61 4.32
CA LYS A 71 -1.31 -16.58 4.90
C LYS A 71 -1.72 -15.23 4.32
N ILE A 72 -2.29 -14.38 5.18
CA ILE A 72 -2.88 -13.10 4.79
C ILE A 72 -1.98 -11.96 5.26
N MET A 73 -1.59 -11.11 4.32
CA MET A 73 -0.90 -9.87 4.63
C MET A 73 -1.79 -8.68 4.32
N VAL A 74 -1.96 -7.80 5.31
CA VAL A 74 -2.54 -6.48 5.11
C VAL A 74 -1.40 -5.48 5.04
N LEU A 75 -1.35 -4.68 3.98
CA LEU A 75 -0.35 -3.63 3.78
C LEU A 75 -1.04 -2.28 3.71
N VAL A 76 -0.73 -1.41 4.66
CA VAL A 76 -1.32 -0.08 4.77
C VAL A 76 -0.31 0.97 4.33
N GLY A 77 -0.66 1.72 3.29
CA GLY A 77 0.11 2.87 2.81
C GLY A 77 -0.26 4.17 3.50
N GLN A 78 0.20 5.27 2.91
CA GLN A 78 -0.03 6.61 3.43
C GLN A 78 -1.52 6.93 3.58
N MET A 79 -1.90 7.46 4.74
CA MET A 79 -3.27 7.89 5.02
C MET A 79 -3.33 8.85 6.23
N ASP A 80 -4.45 9.52 6.37
CA ASP A 80 -4.74 10.30 7.58
C ASP A 80 -4.97 9.38 8.79
N PRO A 81 -4.73 9.85 10.03
CA PRO A 81 -5.05 9.10 11.23
C PRO A 81 -6.50 8.59 11.22
N ASN A 82 -6.69 7.30 11.48
CA ASN A 82 -8.01 6.68 11.45
C ASN A 82 -8.19 5.66 12.59
N PRO A 83 -8.55 6.13 13.80
CA PRO A 83 -8.72 5.26 14.96
C PRO A 83 -9.78 4.15 14.76
N ALA A 84 -10.83 4.44 13.99
CA ALA A 84 -11.87 3.46 13.74
C ALA A 84 -11.36 2.29 12.85
N LEU A 85 -10.53 2.58 11.87
CA LEU A 85 -9.86 1.55 11.06
C LEU A 85 -8.83 0.78 11.88
N GLU A 86 -8.07 1.48 12.72
CA GLU A 86 -7.08 0.85 13.61
C GLU A 86 -7.71 -0.21 14.51
N ILE A 87 -8.88 0.08 15.09
CA ILE A 87 -9.65 -0.89 15.89
C ILE A 87 -9.98 -2.13 15.05
N GLN A 88 -10.51 -1.96 13.82
CA GLN A 88 -10.88 -3.11 12.99
C GLN A 88 -9.65 -3.94 12.59
N LEU A 89 -8.55 -3.29 12.22
CA LEU A 89 -7.30 -3.96 11.88
C LEU A 89 -6.68 -4.67 13.09
N SER A 90 -6.76 -4.08 14.29
CA SER A 90 -6.27 -4.71 15.52
C SER A 90 -7.04 -5.97 15.88
N LEU A 91 -8.34 -5.98 15.63
CA LEU A 91 -9.18 -7.18 15.79
C LEU A 91 -8.82 -8.25 14.74
N PHE A 92 -8.60 -7.85 13.50
CA PHE A 92 -8.19 -8.76 12.43
C PHE A 92 -6.78 -9.32 12.64
N ALA A 93 -5.87 -8.54 13.20
CA ALA A 93 -4.51 -8.97 13.57
C ALA A 93 -4.47 -9.96 14.75
N LYS A 94 -5.60 -10.31 15.39
CA LYS A 94 -5.67 -11.37 16.39
C LYS A 94 -5.60 -12.77 15.77
N PHE A 95 -5.93 -12.90 14.50
CA PHE A 95 -5.86 -14.19 13.82
C PHE A 95 -4.41 -14.57 13.51
N SER A 96 -4.04 -15.81 13.79
CA SER A 96 -2.66 -16.28 13.60
C SER A 96 -2.22 -16.39 12.13
N ASN A 97 -3.17 -16.41 11.20
CA ASN A 97 -2.92 -16.39 9.75
C ASN A 97 -2.66 -14.98 9.21
N VAL A 98 -2.83 -13.92 10.01
CA VAL A 98 -2.85 -12.53 9.55
C VAL A 98 -1.65 -11.75 10.06
N VAL A 99 -0.96 -11.05 9.17
CA VAL A 99 0.00 -10.02 9.51
C VAL A 99 -0.45 -8.66 8.96
N VAL A 100 -0.36 -7.63 9.79
CA VAL A 100 -0.65 -6.24 9.38
C VAL A 100 0.66 -5.47 9.37
N LEU A 101 1.03 -4.98 8.19
CA LEU A 101 2.20 -4.14 7.96
C LEU A 101 1.75 -2.69 7.78
N VAL A 102 2.33 -1.79 8.53
CA VAL A 102 2.06 -0.35 8.48
C VAL A 102 3.37 0.42 8.29
N GLU A 103 3.31 1.55 7.62
CA GLU A 103 4.41 2.52 7.56
C GLU A 103 4.12 3.67 8.53
N ASN A 104 5.13 4.47 8.91
CA ASN A 104 4.91 5.69 9.73
C ASN A 104 3.85 6.59 9.09
N THR A 105 3.89 6.73 7.76
CA THR A 105 2.94 7.52 6.98
C THR A 105 1.52 6.93 6.93
N SER A 106 1.31 5.74 7.46
CA SER A 106 -0.04 5.16 7.62
C SER A 106 -0.79 5.74 8.81
N ASN A 107 -0.09 6.39 9.74
CA ASN A 107 -0.65 6.99 10.96
C ASN A 107 -1.53 6.01 11.78
N LEU A 108 -1.12 4.74 11.81
CA LEU A 108 -1.76 3.67 12.58
C LEU A 108 -0.72 3.03 13.51
N GLN A 109 -1.10 2.84 14.77
CA GLN A 109 -0.21 2.30 15.80
C GLN A 109 -0.93 1.23 16.62
N ASN A 110 -0.38 0.02 16.65
CA ASN A 110 -0.88 -1.04 17.50
C ASN A 110 0.23 -2.08 17.75
N GLU A 111 0.28 -2.64 18.94
CA GLU A 111 1.27 -3.67 19.31
C GLU A 111 1.25 -4.89 18.38
N ARG A 112 0.10 -5.18 17.75
CA ARG A 112 -0.07 -6.32 16.83
C ARG A 112 0.41 -6.03 15.43
N PHE A 113 0.68 -4.78 15.07
CA PHE A 113 1.15 -4.40 13.74
C PHE A 113 2.67 -4.53 13.65
N ASN A 114 3.19 -4.72 12.45
CA ASN A 114 4.61 -4.62 12.14
C ASN A 114 4.84 -3.26 11.47
N ALA A 115 5.42 -2.32 12.23
CA ALA A 115 5.62 -0.95 11.76
C ALA A 115 6.97 -0.73 11.06
N CYS A 116 8.00 -1.51 11.41
CA CYS A 116 9.34 -1.37 10.85
C CYS A 116 9.58 -2.38 9.73
N ILE A 117 8.84 -2.25 8.62
CA ILE A 117 8.81 -3.21 7.52
C ILE A 117 10.22 -3.51 6.98
N ASP A 118 11.01 -2.46 6.68
CA ASP A 118 12.34 -2.62 6.10
C ASP A 118 13.33 -3.25 7.08
N ARG A 119 13.17 -3.00 8.39
CA ARG A 119 13.95 -3.63 9.45
C ARG A 119 13.67 -5.14 9.50
N SER A 120 12.41 -5.53 9.49
CA SER A 120 12.00 -6.94 9.50
C SER A 120 12.46 -7.67 8.23
N LEU A 121 12.26 -7.07 7.05
CA LEU A 121 12.66 -7.66 5.75
C LEU A 121 14.17 -7.86 5.62
N ASN A 122 14.99 -7.07 6.30
CA ASN A 122 16.45 -7.31 6.33
C ASN A 122 16.84 -8.61 7.04
N SER A 123 15.96 -9.16 7.85
CA SER A 123 16.21 -10.36 8.66
C SER A 123 15.51 -11.60 8.11
N ILE A 124 14.79 -11.47 6.99
CA ILE A 124 14.07 -12.56 6.32
C ILE A 124 14.84 -13.00 5.07
N ASP A 125 14.93 -14.30 4.85
CA ASP A 125 15.22 -14.83 3.52
C ASP A 125 13.95 -14.68 2.67
N ASN A 126 14.03 -13.86 1.63
CA ASN A 126 12.89 -13.55 0.75
C ASN A 126 12.34 -14.79 0.03
N SER A 127 13.14 -15.85 -0.10
CA SER A 127 12.73 -17.13 -0.70
C SER A 127 12.01 -18.06 0.27
N ASP A 128 12.05 -17.77 1.59
CA ASP A 128 11.41 -18.61 2.59
C ASP A 128 9.88 -18.43 2.55
N ALA A 129 9.21 -19.48 2.06
CA ALA A 129 7.76 -19.54 1.97
C ALA A 129 7.05 -19.32 3.33
N ALA A 130 7.76 -19.49 4.45
CA ALA A 130 7.20 -19.28 5.78
C ALA A 130 6.78 -17.82 6.04
N TYR A 131 7.44 -16.87 5.38
CA TYR A 131 7.18 -15.43 5.49
C TYR A 131 6.38 -14.87 4.33
N GLN A 132 6.24 -15.63 3.23
CA GLN A 132 5.54 -15.19 2.04
C GLN A 132 4.02 -15.27 2.22
N PRO A 133 3.27 -14.17 2.00
CA PRO A 133 1.81 -14.22 1.97
C PRO A 133 1.28 -14.94 0.72
N GLU A 134 0.12 -15.53 0.83
CA GLU A 134 -0.66 -16.05 -0.29
C GLU A 134 -1.72 -15.05 -0.73
N VAL A 135 -2.20 -14.25 0.22
CA VAL A 135 -3.20 -13.19 0.00
C VAL A 135 -2.65 -11.87 0.47
N LEU A 136 -2.77 -10.85 -0.37
CA LEU A 136 -2.48 -9.47 -0.04
C LEU A 136 -3.78 -8.65 -0.04
N ILE A 137 -4.01 -7.92 1.04
CA ILE A 137 -5.02 -6.86 1.11
C ILE A 137 -4.28 -5.55 1.28
N SER A 138 -4.35 -4.67 0.30
CA SER A 138 -3.69 -3.37 0.37
C SER A 138 -4.69 -2.22 0.45
N LEU A 139 -4.37 -1.19 1.22
CA LEU A 139 -5.18 0.00 1.37
C LEU A 139 -4.32 1.23 1.66
N GLY A 140 -4.94 2.40 1.61
CA GLY A 140 -4.25 3.67 1.73
C GLY A 140 -3.54 4.09 0.44
N GLY A 141 -2.75 5.14 0.53
CA GLY A 141 -2.03 5.74 -0.59
C GLY A 141 -0.68 5.09 -0.88
N ALA A 142 0.30 5.93 -1.17
CA ALA A 142 1.63 5.49 -1.59
C ALA A 142 2.34 4.65 -0.51
N ILE A 143 3.01 3.60 -0.94
CA ILE A 143 3.95 2.83 -0.13
C ILE A 143 5.35 3.40 -0.32
N VAL A 144 6.02 3.78 0.76
CA VAL A 144 7.37 4.36 0.72
C VAL A 144 8.43 3.27 0.54
N SER A 145 8.31 2.16 1.26
CA SER A 145 9.27 1.06 1.24
C SER A 145 9.45 0.48 -0.16
N LYS A 146 10.67 0.59 -0.69
CA LYS A 146 11.05 -0.08 -1.95
C LYS A 146 11.23 -1.58 -1.72
N ARG A 147 11.63 -1.99 -0.51
CA ARG A 147 11.90 -3.39 -0.16
C ARG A 147 10.63 -4.22 -0.15
N ILE A 148 9.56 -3.74 0.51
CA ILE A 148 8.28 -4.47 0.51
C ILE A 148 7.69 -4.58 -0.90
N LYS A 149 7.85 -3.53 -1.73
CA LYS A 149 7.42 -3.60 -3.14
C LYS A 149 8.18 -4.65 -3.93
N ALA A 150 9.50 -4.72 -3.76
CA ALA A 150 10.32 -5.73 -4.44
C ALA A 150 10.00 -7.14 -3.92
N TYR A 151 9.85 -7.30 -2.61
CA TYR A 151 9.49 -8.56 -1.96
C TYR A 151 8.15 -9.09 -2.48
N LEU A 152 7.10 -8.28 -2.48
CA LEU A 152 5.77 -8.71 -2.92
C LEU A 152 5.69 -8.99 -4.42
N ARG A 153 6.50 -8.33 -5.25
CA ARG A 153 6.59 -8.63 -6.68
C ARG A 153 7.24 -9.99 -6.98
N GLN A 154 8.05 -10.49 -6.08
CA GLN A 154 8.72 -11.80 -6.19
C GLN A 154 7.95 -12.91 -5.46
N THR A 155 7.03 -12.54 -4.59
CA THR A 155 6.20 -13.49 -3.83
C THR A 155 5.12 -14.09 -4.74
N PRO A 156 4.89 -15.42 -4.68
CA PRO A 156 3.84 -16.08 -5.44
C PRO A 156 2.45 -15.83 -4.82
N LEU A 157 1.99 -14.59 -4.91
CA LEU A 157 0.66 -14.20 -4.45
C LEU A 157 -0.43 -14.86 -5.28
N HIS A 158 -1.41 -15.44 -4.64
CA HIS A 158 -2.59 -16.03 -5.28
C HIS A 158 -3.73 -15.03 -5.44
N LEU A 159 -3.80 -14.05 -4.54
CA LEU A 159 -4.88 -13.08 -4.49
C LEU A 159 -4.36 -11.72 -3.99
N HIS A 160 -4.76 -10.66 -4.67
CA HIS A 160 -4.53 -9.29 -4.20
C HIS A 160 -5.80 -8.48 -4.32
N TRP A 161 -6.35 -8.08 -3.19
CA TRP A 161 -7.43 -7.10 -3.10
C TRP A 161 -6.87 -5.73 -2.71
N ARG A 162 -7.16 -4.73 -3.52
CA ARG A 162 -6.87 -3.34 -3.20
C ARG A 162 -8.15 -2.64 -2.76
N LEU A 163 -8.21 -2.16 -1.51
CA LEU A 163 -9.34 -1.38 -1.00
C LEU A 163 -9.11 0.08 -1.35
N ALA A 164 -9.72 0.53 -2.44
CA ALA A 164 -9.61 1.90 -2.91
C ALA A 164 -10.73 2.23 -3.89
N SER A 165 -11.16 3.49 -3.89
CA SER A 165 -12.13 4.03 -4.85
C SER A 165 -11.46 4.70 -6.05
N ASP A 166 -10.14 4.86 -6.01
CA ASP A 166 -9.31 5.53 -7.01
C ASP A 166 -8.40 4.56 -7.77
N PHE A 167 -8.05 4.92 -8.99
CA PHE A 167 -7.09 4.20 -9.82
C PHE A 167 -7.31 2.67 -9.83
N PRO A 168 -8.46 2.17 -10.32
CA PRO A 168 -8.84 0.76 -10.21
C PRO A 168 -7.82 -0.20 -10.84
N ASP A 169 -7.07 0.27 -11.84
CA ASP A 169 -6.07 -0.52 -12.57
C ASP A 169 -4.66 -0.43 -11.96
N MET A 170 -4.48 0.23 -10.81
CA MET A 170 -3.18 0.38 -10.19
C MET A 170 -2.68 -0.95 -9.63
N ASN A 171 -1.84 -1.63 -10.39
CA ASN A 171 -1.26 -2.94 -10.08
C ASN A 171 0.20 -2.82 -9.63
N THR A 172 0.43 -2.26 -8.44
CA THR A 172 1.77 -2.00 -7.90
C THR A 172 2.63 -3.25 -7.75
N PHE A 173 2.01 -4.39 -7.47
CA PHE A 173 2.71 -5.65 -7.16
C PHE A 173 2.65 -6.68 -8.30
N GLY A 174 1.97 -6.40 -9.41
CA GLY A 174 1.90 -7.25 -10.58
C GLY A 174 0.82 -8.35 -10.54
N VAL A 175 0.05 -8.45 -9.47
CA VAL A 175 -0.92 -9.53 -9.21
C VAL A 175 -2.27 -9.03 -8.71
N LEU A 176 -2.69 -7.83 -9.11
CA LEU A 176 -3.99 -7.28 -8.70
C LEU A 176 -5.13 -8.16 -9.20
N SER A 177 -5.90 -8.74 -8.26
CA SER A 177 -7.08 -9.55 -8.56
C SER A 177 -8.34 -8.71 -8.64
N ALA A 178 -8.49 -7.75 -7.72
CA ALA A 178 -9.60 -6.79 -7.73
C ALA A 178 -9.25 -5.50 -6.99
N CYS A 179 -9.74 -4.38 -7.51
CA CYS A 179 -9.84 -3.13 -6.79
C CYS A 179 -11.27 -3.01 -6.26
N LEU A 180 -11.40 -2.93 -4.94
CA LEU A 180 -12.68 -2.91 -4.24
C LEU A 180 -12.95 -1.48 -3.75
N PRO A 181 -13.90 -0.74 -4.33
CA PRO A 181 -14.26 0.61 -3.91
C PRO A 181 -15.13 0.60 -2.65
N ILE A 182 -14.66 -0.09 -1.62
CA ILE A 182 -15.35 -0.28 -0.34
C ILE A 182 -14.60 0.49 0.73
N ASN A 183 -15.35 1.12 1.63
CA ASN A 183 -14.76 1.73 2.82
C ASN A 183 -14.01 0.66 3.63
N PRO A 184 -12.71 0.84 3.95
CA PRO A 184 -11.92 -0.16 4.66
C PRO A 184 -12.50 -0.56 6.03
N ILE A 185 -13.08 0.37 6.78
CA ILE A 185 -13.71 0.07 8.07
C ILE A 185 -14.87 -0.91 7.88
N LEU A 186 -15.73 -0.64 6.88
CA LEU A 186 -16.85 -1.51 6.56
C LEU A 186 -16.35 -2.89 6.08
N PHE A 187 -15.34 -2.91 5.19
CA PHE A 187 -14.76 -4.15 4.69
C PHE A 187 -14.28 -5.07 5.84
N PHE A 188 -13.44 -4.55 6.74
CA PHE A 188 -12.93 -5.36 7.86
C PHE A 188 -14.01 -5.70 8.87
N LYS A 189 -15.01 -4.86 9.09
CA LYS A 189 -16.17 -5.17 9.93
C LYS A 189 -16.97 -6.36 9.38
N GLU A 190 -17.27 -6.34 8.08
CA GLU A 190 -17.99 -7.44 7.42
C GLU A 190 -17.14 -8.73 7.39
N LEU A 191 -15.84 -8.61 7.12
CA LEU A 191 -14.90 -9.74 7.16
C LEU A 191 -14.85 -10.40 8.54
N LEU A 192 -14.77 -9.62 9.60
CA LEU A 192 -14.79 -10.11 10.98
C LEU A 192 -16.13 -10.77 11.32
N SER A 193 -17.24 -10.23 10.80
CA SER A 193 -18.60 -10.74 11.02
C SER A 193 -18.86 -12.05 10.24
N ALA A 194 -18.05 -12.35 9.23
CA ALA A 194 -18.19 -13.59 8.45
C ALA A 194 -17.85 -14.86 9.23
N GLY A 195 -17.31 -14.75 10.44
CA GLY A 195 -17.05 -15.88 11.34
C GLY A 195 -16.00 -16.88 10.81
N LEU A 196 -15.05 -16.42 10.01
CA LEU A 196 -13.99 -17.25 9.46
C LEU A 196 -12.99 -17.67 10.54
N GLU A 197 -12.60 -18.93 10.52
CA GLU A 197 -11.49 -19.44 11.32
C GLU A 197 -10.18 -19.22 10.58
N LEU A 198 -9.39 -18.22 11.01
CA LEU A 198 -8.12 -17.83 10.41
C LEU A 198 -6.93 -18.08 11.37
N ASN A 199 -6.97 -19.24 12.06
CA ASN A 199 -5.98 -19.62 13.07
C ASN A 199 -5.29 -20.96 12.78
N SER A 200 -5.32 -21.40 11.51
CA SER A 200 -4.70 -22.66 11.09
C SER A 200 -3.18 -22.60 10.91
N LEU A 201 -2.62 -21.37 10.75
CA LEU A 201 -1.21 -21.12 10.46
C LEU A 201 -0.61 -20.17 11.51
N ASN A 202 0.69 -20.27 11.74
CA ASN A 202 1.41 -19.33 12.61
C ASN A 202 2.14 -18.23 11.81
N PHE A 203 1.44 -17.58 10.90
CA PHE A 203 2.03 -16.55 10.05
C PHE A 203 2.32 -15.26 10.84
N HIS A 204 1.37 -14.82 11.65
CA HIS A 204 1.54 -13.68 12.56
C HIS A 204 2.73 -13.85 13.50
N GLY A 205 2.80 -15.00 14.20
CA GLY A 205 3.87 -15.26 15.16
C GLY A 205 5.27 -15.25 14.53
N LYS A 206 5.40 -15.77 13.31
CA LYS A 206 6.68 -15.73 12.56
C LYS A 206 7.13 -14.30 12.25
N TRP A 207 6.22 -13.46 11.76
CA TRP A 207 6.54 -12.05 11.49
C TRP A 207 6.86 -11.27 12.76
N LYS A 208 6.16 -11.53 13.87
CA LYS A 208 6.46 -10.93 15.17
C LYS A 208 7.82 -11.37 15.70
N ALA A 209 8.16 -12.65 15.57
CA ALA A 209 9.47 -13.16 16.01
C ALA A 209 10.62 -12.52 15.24
N ILE A 210 10.49 -12.38 13.92
CA ILE A 210 11.54 -11.75 13.10
C ILE A 210 11.64 -10.25 13.37
N ASP A 211 10.55 -9.57 13.63
CA ASP A 211 10.56 -8.15 14.02
C ASP A 211 11.30 -7.95 15.34
N HIS A 212 11.10 -8.85 16.31
CA HIS A 212 11.80 -8.82 17.58
C HIS A 212 13.32 -9.03 17.43
N ILE A 213 13.70 -10.06 16.67
CA ILE A 213 15.11 -10.32 16.35
C ILE A 213 15.76 -9.11 15.63
N ALA A 214 15.03 -8.50 14.70
CA ALA A 214 15.53 -7.35 13.96
C ALA A 214 15.69 -6.11 14.86
N LYS A 215 14.80 -5.94 15.85
CA LYS A 215 14.88 -4.89 16.85
C LYS A 215 16.10 -5.07 17.77
N ASP A 216 16.35 -6.30 18.23
CA ASP A 216 17.53 -6.59 19.07
C ASP A 216 18.85 -6.31 18.33
N ARG A 217 18.94 -6.73 17.07
CA ARG A 217 20.09 -6.42 16.20
C ARG A 217 20.30 -4.92 15.98
N GLN A 218 19.19 -4.19 15.84
CA GLN A 218 19.23 -2.73 15.72
C GLN A 218 19.77 -2.09 17.00
N ALA A 219 19.33 -2.52 18.16
CA ALA A 219 19.82 -2.02 19.46
C ALA A 219 21.32 -2.31 19.63
N GLU A 220 21.79 -3.51 19.28
CA GLU A 220 23.19 -3.87 19.28
C GLU A 220 24.02 -2.98 18.33
N PHE A 221 23.52 -2.72 17.12
CA PHE A 221 24.16 -1.81 16.17
C PHE A 221 24.29 -0.39 16.75
N GLN A 222 23.26 0.12 17.41
CA GLN A 222 23.26 1.46 18.00
C GLN A 222 24.33 1.61 19.09
N THR A 223 24.50 0.59 19.94
CA THR A 223 25.49 0.63 21.02
C THR A 223 26.96 0.59 20.52
N ASN A 224 27.19 -0.04 19.37
CA ASN A 224 28.49 -0.23 18.78
C ASN A 224 28.94 0.90 17.84
N THR A 225 28.06 1.84 17.51
CA THR A 225 28.32 2.87 16.48
C THR A 225 28.63 4.21 17.15
N GLY A 226 29.91 4.51 17.39
CA GLY A 226 30.38 5.75 18.04
C GLY A 226 30.38 7.01 17.14
N GLN A 227 29.82 6.96 15.92
CA GLN A 227 29.84 8.08 14.99
C GLN A 227 28.40 8.62 14.75
N ILE A 228 28.32 9.94 14.52
CA ILE A 228 27.04 10.59 14.17
C ILE A 228 26.79 10.34 12.67
N TYR A 229 25.85 9.47 12.38
CA TYR A 229 25.29 9.24 11.05
C TYR A 229 23.88 9.79 10.96
N ASP A 230 23.36 9.99 9.76
CA ASP A 230 21.93 10.33 9.55
C ASP A 230 20.98 9.43 10.34
N TYR A 231 21.31 8.13 10.41
CA TYR A 231 20.58 7.17 11.24
C TYR A 231 20.58 7.54 12.74
N GLY A 232 21.73 8.00 13.28
CA GLY A 232 21.86 8.41 14.68
C GLY A 232 20.99 9.62 15.05
N VAL A 233 20.72 10.50 14.09
CA VAL A 233 19.77 11.63 14.29
C VAL A 233 18.36 11.09 14.59
N PHE A 234 17.92 10.08 13.86
CA PHE A 234 16.60 9.49 14.11
C PHE A 234 16.55 8.69 15.41
N ALA A 235 17.65 8.04 15.81
CA ALA A 235 17.75 7.42 17.11
C ALA A 235 17.60 8.47 18.24
N ALA A 236 18.27 9.60 18.14
CA ALA A 236 18.16 10.69 19.12
C ALA A 236 16.75 11.31 19.13
N LEU A 237 16.08 11.42 17.97
CA LEU A 237 14.70 11.89 17.90
C LEU A 237 13.73 10.99 18.69
N GLN A 238 13.96 9.68 18.73
CA GLN A 238 13.15 8.76 19.54
C GLN A 238 13.19 9.07 21.04
N GLU A 239 14.28 9.67 21.53
CA GLU A 239 14.47 10.01 22.95
C GLU A 239 13.87 11.36 23.31
N VAL A 240 13.77 12.30 22.35
CA VAL A 240 13.39 13.68 22.64
C VAL A 240 11.96 14.04 22.19
N LEU A 241 11.42 13.30 21.21
CA LEU A 241 10.06 13.54 20.77
C LEU A 241 9.04 12.90 21.72
N SER A 242 8.01 13.65 22.04
CA SER A 242 6.89 13.20 22.88
C SER A 242 5.59 13.79 22.39
N ALA A 243 4.49 13.12 22.70
CA ALA A 243 3.15 13.64 22.43
C ALA A 243 2.82 14.89 23.31
N PRO A 244 1.96 15.82 22.81
CA PRO A 244 1.40 15.83 21.46
C PRO A 244 2.35 16.50 20.47
N CYS A 245 2.69 15.81 19.38
CA CYS A 245 3.48 16.42 18.32
C CYS A 245 3.11 15.83 16.95
N ILE A 246 3.35 16.59 15.89
CA ILE A 246 3.17 16.14 14.50
C ILE A 246 4.55 16.17 13.83
N LEU A 247 5.04 15.00 13.45
CA LEU A 247 6.31 14.86 12.77
C LEU A 247 6.12 14.85 11.25
N HIS A 248 6.55 15.91 10.58
CA HIS A 248 6.57 15.98 9.12
C HIS A 248 7.87 15.42 8.58
N LEU A 249 7.79 14.35 7.81
CA LEU A 249 8.93 13.67 7.21
C LEU A 249 9.07 14.03 5.72
N ALA A 250 10.22 14.59 5.36
CA ALA A 250 10.55 14.80 3.95
C ALA A 250 10.74 13.45 3.23
N ASN A 251 10.46 13.44 1.93
CA ASN A 251 10.71 12.26 1.09
C ASN A 251 12.21 11.90 1.05
N SER A 252 12.54 10.78 0.42
CA SER A 252 13.89 10.22 0.23
C SER A 252 14.45 9.52 1.48
N SER A 253 15.67 9.84 1.93
CA SER A 253 16.33 9.17 3.07
C SER A 253 15.62 9.44 4.39
N VAL A 254 15.10 10.65 4.59
CA VAL A 254 14.46 11.08 5.84
C VAL A 254 13.35 10.12 6.26
N VAL A 255 12.31 9.96 5.44
CA VAL A 255 11.20 9.05 5.76
C VAL A 255 11.65 7.60 5.87
N ARG A 256 12.67 7.18 5.10
CA ARG A 256 13.18 5.79 5.16
C ARG A 256 13.95 5.51 6.44
N TYR A 257 14.74 6.44 6.93
CA TYR A 257 15.38 6.30 8.24
C TYR A 257 14.35 6.27 9.37
N ALA A 258 13.36 7.17 9.32
CA ALA A 258 12.28 7.17 10.31
C ALA A 258 11.55 5.82 10.38
N GLN A 259 11.33 5.15 9.24
CA GLN A 259 10.67 3.84 9.18
C GLN A 259 11.49 2.66 9.72
N LEU A 260 12.72 2.87 10.15
CA LEU A 260 13.53 1.87 10.84
C LEU A 260 13.28 1.86 12.35
N PHE A 261 12.63 2.87 12.87
CA PHE A 261 12.35 3.02 14.30
C PHE A 261 10.87 2.77 14.59
N ASP A 262 10.62 2.23 15.77
CA ASP A 262 9.25 2.01 16.23
C ASP A 262 8.51 3.35 16.31
N PRO A 263 7.20 3.39 16.00
CA PRO A 263 6.40 4.60 16.14
C PRO A 263 6.44 5.13 17.57
N ILE A 264 6.56 6.45 17.71
CA ILE A 264 6.47 7.12 19.01
C ILE A 264 4.99 7.29 19.33
N GLU A 265 4.56 6.88 20.52
CA GLU A 265 3.17 6.96 20.92
C GLU A 265 2.67 8.40 20.92
N GLY A 266 1.60 8.68 20.16
CA GLY A 266 0.98 9.99 20.04
C GLY A 266 1.75 11.01 19.17
N VAL A 267 2.73 10.56 18.38
CA VAL A 267 3.49 11.39 17.42
C VAL A 267 3.16 10.96 16.00
#